data_9619aa696da2fe0e66a5c2b23852e450
#
_entry.id   9619aa696da2fe0e66a5c2b23852e450
#
_cell.length_a   1.000
_cell.length_b   1.000
_cell.length_c   1.000
_cell.angle_alpha   90.00
_cell.angle_beta   90.00
_cell.angle_gamma   90.00
#
_symmetry.space_group_name_H-M   'P 1'
#
loop_
_entity.id
_entity.type
_entity.pdbx_description
1 polymer ?
#
loop_
_entity_poly.entity_id
_entity_poly.type
_entity_poly.pdbx_seq_one_letter_code
_entity_poly.pdbx_strand_id
1 'polypeptide(L)'
;MRSIYISIINGSSGDDTLNGTSKDDEVIGSAGNDTVFGHQGNDTLIGGQGDDSLHGGLGNDSLRSGFGEDLLYGNEGNDLFYPSYGSDSIYGGPGLDQVIYESVMTQHNLVNISPAHWKLSESGYTSTDHLQDIERVQFVDKSVALDINTGEVGGSCYRLYKAAFNRSPDHSGLGFWIDQMDMGMQLSEVSSRFIDSHEFKVLYGDSPSNNIFLTNVYTNVLGREPDSGGFNWWLAELENNVTKTWTKVLMDFSESPENREGVLALISNGIEYDIWIA
;
A
#
# COMPACT_ATOMS: atom_id res chain seq x y z
N MET A 1 30.01 6.31 18.64
CA MET A 1 29.61 5.31 17.61
C MET A 1 29.32 4.02 18.37
N ARG A 2 28.04 3.59 18.42
CA ARG A 2 27.74 2.21 18.87
C ARG A 2 28.16 1.29 17.71
N SER A 3 29.02 0.33 17.98
CA SER A 3 29.36 -0.72 17.02
C SER A 3 28.10 -1.55 16.79
N ILE A 4 27.59 -1.52 15.58
CA ILE A 4 26.50 -2.39 15.17
C ILE A 4 27.17 -3.75 14.92
N TYR A 5 27.11 -4.64 15.87
CA TYR A 5 27.47 -6.04 15.65
C TYR A 5 26.23 -6.75 15.14
N ILE A 6 26.20 -7.00 13.85
CA ILE A 6 25.25 -7.92 13.22
C ILE A 6 25.75 -9.32 13.51
N SER A 7 24.92 -10.19 14.08
CA SER A 7 25.28 -11.61 14.22
C SER A 7 24.95 -12.31 12.90
N ILE A 8 25.88 -13.07 12.36
CA ILE A 8 25.66 -13.92 11.19
C ILE A 8 25.49 -15.35 11.69
N ILE A 9 24.32 -15.94 11.41
CA ILE A 9 23.96 -17.30 11.80
C ILE A 9 23.71 -18.10 10.54
N ASN A 10 24.46 -19.19 10.35
CA ASN A 10 24.33 -20.03 9.17
C ASN A 10 23.85 -21.42 9.56
N GLY A 11 22.88 -21.93 8.81
CA GLY A 11 22.47 -23.31 8.81
C GLY A 11 23.42 -24.23 8.05
N SER A 12 23.06 -25.47 7.98
CA SER A 12 23.79 -26.54 7.31
C SER A 12 23.20 -26.81 5.90
N SER A 13 23.31 -28.04 5.41
CA SER A 13 22.64 -28.51 4.20
C SER A 13 21.46 -29.44 4.49
N GLY A 14 20.94 -29.45 5.68
CA GLY A 14 19.79 -30.24 6.10
C GLY A 14 18.86 -29.39 6.91
N ASP A 15 17.67 -29.86 7.21
CA ASP A 15 16.62 -29.14 7.90
C ASP A 15 17.10 -28.59 9.27
N ASP A 16 17.15 -27.28 9.40
CA ASP A 16 17.65 -26.58 10.57
C ASP A 16 16.55 -25.77 11.28
N THR A 17 16.74 -25.48 12.56
CA THR A 17 15.97 -24.47 13.29
C THR A 17 16.95 -23.42 13.82
N LEU A 18 16.90 -22.23 13.24
CA LEU A 18 17.82 -21.15 13.50
C LEU A 18 17.13 -20.02 14.27
N ASN A 19 17.84 -19.44 15.23
CA ASN A 19 17.32 -18.34 16.02
C ASN A 19 18.30 -17.17 16.00
N GLY A 20 17.83 -16.00 15.61
CA GLY A 20 18.46 -14.72 15.82
C GLY A 20 18.49 -14.33 17.30
N THR A 21 18.78 -13.09 17.57
CA THR A 21 18.90 -12.53 18.92
C THR A 21 17.82 -11.47 19.19
N SER A 22 18.12 -10.46 19.95
CA SER A 22 17.28 -9.25 20.13
C SER A 22 17.91 -8.01 19.47
N LYS A 23 18.69 -8.21 18.41
CA LYS A 23 19.39 -7.17 17.66
C LYS A 23 19.28 -7.52 16.18
N ASP A 24 19.64 -6.56 15.36
CA ASP A 24 19.71 -6.75 13.93
C ASP A 24 20.67 -7.92 13.59
N ASP A 25 20.14 -8.97 12.98
CA ASP A 25 20.86 -10.22 12.68
C ASP A 25 20.76 -10.56 11.17
N GLU A 26 21.71 -11.34 10.69
CA GLU A 26 21.63 -12.00 9.39
C GLU A 26 21.59 -13.52 9.63
N VAL A 27 20.48 -14.16 9.21
CA VAL A 27 20.26 -15.59 9.44
C VAL A 27 20.01 -16.29 8.09
N ILE A 28 20.84 -17.31 7.79
CA ILE A 28 20.84 -18.00 6.51
C ILE A 28 20.57 -19.49 6.73
N GLY A 29 19.45 -20.02 6.19
CA GLY A 29 19.10 -21.44 6.27
C GLY A 29 20.03 -22.32 5.45
N SER A 30 20.28 -21.98 4.21
CA SER A 30 21.13 -22.61 3.22
C SER A 30 20.39 -23.66 2.37
N ALA A 31 20.36 -24.91 2.75
CA ALA A 31 19.65 -25.96 2.05
C ALA A 31 18.98 -26.89 3.07
N GLY A 32 17.84 -27.46 2.71
CA GLY A 32 16.97 -28.20 3.62
C GLY A 32 15.70 -27.40 3.85
N ASN A 33 14.73 -27.96 4.54
CA ASN A 33 13.50 -27.28 4.92
C ASN A 33 13.72 -26.63 6.29
N ASP A 34 14.06 -25.34 6.30
CA ASP A 34 14.54 -24.64 7.47
C ASP A 34 13.43 -23.84 8.17
N THR A 35 13.57 -23.66 9.49
CA THR A 35 12.75 -22.75 10.27
C THR A 35 13.63 -21.67 10.88
N VAL A 36 13.41 -20.42 10.50
CA VAL A 36 14.27 -19.27 10.87
C VAL A 36 13.47 -18.24 11.62
N PHE A 37 13.99 -17.81 12.79
CA PHE A 37 13.41 -16.76 13.62
C PHE A 37 14.38 -15.60 13.77
N GLY A 38 13.99 -14.36 13.38
CA GLY A 38 14.73 -13.11 13.63
C GLY A 38 14.61 -12.65 15.08
N HIS A 39 13.37 -12.64 15.61
CA HIS A 39 12.95 -12.20 16.94
C HIS A 39 12.76 -10.69 17.07
N GLN A 40 13.69 -9.92 17.62
CA GLN A 40 13.67 -8.46 17.75
C GLN A 40 14.87 -7.90 17.01
N GLY A 41 14.68 -6.79 16.34
CA GLY A 41 15.72 -6.14 15.53
C GLY A 41 15.20 -5.95 14.12
N ASN A 42 16.01 -5.33 13.27
CA ASN A 42 15.73 -5.29 11.83
C ASN A 42 16.59 -6.38 11.20
N ASP A 43 15.98 -7.53 10.97
CA ASP A 43 16.68 -8.75 10.61
C ASP A 43 16.73 -9.00 9.10
N THR A 44 17.72 -9.73 8.65
CA THR A 44 17.78 -10.26 7.29
C THR A 44 17.73 -11.79 7.35
N LEU A 45 16.64 -12.37 6.86
CA LEU A 45 16.41 -13.80 6.87
C LEU A 45 16.48 -14.33 5.44
N ILE A 46 17.23 -15.40 5.22
CA ILE A 46 17.40 -16.05 3.93
C ILE A 46 17.13 -17.54 4.12
N GLY A 47 16.08 -18.07 3.45
CA GLY A 47 15.76 -19.49 3.47
C GLY A 47 16.78 -20.29 2.71
N GLY A 48 16.69 -20.30 1.40
CA GLY A 48 17.69 -20.92 0.53
C GLY A 48 17.11 -21.95 -0.42
N GLN A 49 17.40 -23.22 -0.27
CA GLN A 49 16.81 -24.31 -1.03
C GLN A 49 15.98 -25.20 -0.10
N GLY A 50 14.75 -25.47 -0.49
CA GLY A 50 13.82 -26.28 0.29
C GLY A 50 12.59 -25.47 0.66
N ASP A 51 11.63 -26.10 1.31
CA ASP A 51 10.39 -25.44 1.74
C ASP A 51 10.63 -24.86 3.14
N ASP A 52 10.87 -23.54 3.18
CA ASP A 52 11.36 -22.82 4.38
C ASP A 52 10.22 -22.10 5.13
N SER A 53 10.42 -21.86 6.43
CA SER A 53 9.55 -21.04 7.26
C SER A 53 10.34 -19.92 7.92
N LEU A 54 10.15 -18.67 7.46
CA LEU A 54 10.86 -17.50 7.93
C LEU A 54 9.94 -16.62 8.77
N HIS A 55 10.40 -16.22 9.97
CA HIS A 55 9.67 -15.37 10.90
C HIS A 55 10.55 -14.16 11.27
N GLY A 56 10.21 -12.97 10.75
CA GLY A 56 10.91 -11.72 11.07
C GLY A 56 10.83 -11.40 12.56
N GLY A 57 9.70 -10.96 13.03
CA GLY A 57 9.44 -10.75 14.46
C GLY A 57 9.04 -9.33 14.78
N LEU A 58 9.83 -8.62 15.59
CA LEU A 58 9.63 -7.21 15.88
C LEU A 58 10.71 -6.39 15.19
N GLY A 59 10.33 -5.45 14.35
CA GLY A 59 11.24 -4.58 13.63
C GLY A 59 10.96 -4.58 12.14
N ASN A 60 11.76 -3.91 11.36
CA ASN A 60 11.59 -3.87 9.91
C ASN A 60 12.53 -4.89 9.29
N ASP A 61 11.96 -6.02 8.89
CA ASP A 61 12.71 -7.20 8.49
C ASP A 61 12.82 -7.35 6.97
N SER A 62 13.82 -8.08 6.51
CA SER A 62 14.03 -8.43 5.10
C SER A 62 14.06 -9.95 4.95
N LEU A 63 13.04 -10.53 4.31
CA LEU A 63 12.85 -11.97 4.16
C LEU A 63 13.03 -12.37 2.69
N ARG A 64 14.00 -13.25 2.42
CA ARG A 64 14.26 -13.84 1.11
C ARG A 64 13.95 -15.35 1.17
N SER A 65 12.95 -15.78 0.43
CA SER A 65 12.53 -17.17 0.47
C SER A 65 13.60 -18.09 -0.14
N GLY A 66 13.81 -18.03 -1.42
CA GLY A 66 14.71 -18.87 -2.17
C GLY A 66 13.96 -19.84 -3.08
N PHE A 67 14.37 -21.11 -3.12
CA PHE A 67 13.71 -22.13 -3.93
C PHE A 67 12.85 -23.02 -3.05
N GLY A 68 11.58 -23.16 -3.34
CA GLY A 68 10.65 -24.03 -2.61
C GLY A 68 9.27 -23.44 -2.50
N GLU A 69 8.40 -24.09 -1.75
CA GLU A 69 7.09 -23.56 -1.36
C GLU A 69 7.22 -23.01 0.07
N ASP A 70 7.46 -21.69 0.18
CA ASP A 70 7.93 -21.07 1.40
C ASP A 70 6.80 -20.39 2.20
N LEU A 71 7.00 -20.27 3.52
CA LEU A 71 6.16 -19.53 4.45
C LEU A 71 6.92 -18.34 5.03
N LEU A 72 6.47 -17.13 4.75
CA LEU A 72 7.11 -15.90 5.16
C LEU A 72 6.18 -15.09 6.07
N TYR A 73 6.64 -14.78 7.28
CA TYR A 73 5.91 -13.99 8.28
C TYR A 73 6.76 -12.78 8.66
N GLY A 74 6.33 -11.56 8.29
CA GLY A 74 6.96 -10.32 8.74
C GLY A 74 6.72 -10.09 10.23
N ASN A 75 5.48 -10.20 10.66
CA ASN A 75 4.93 -9.91 11.98
C ASN A 75 4.82 -8.40 12.25
N GLU A 76 5.50 -7.80 13.28
CA GLU A 76 5.36 -6.37 13.59
C GLU A 76 6.47 -5.54 12.95
N GLY A 77 6.13 -4.58 12.12
CA GLY A 77 7.07 -3.67 11.48
C GLY A 77 6.78 -3.46 10.00
N ASN A 78 7.61 -2.69 9.34
CA ASN A 78 7.49 -2.49 7.90
C ASN A 78 8.46 -3.43 7.20
N ASP A 79 7.94 -4.54 6.66
CA ASP A 79 8.75 -5.66 6.23
C ASP A 79 8.91 -5.73 4.71
N LEU A 80 10.05 -6.26 4.26
CA LEU A 80 10.37 -6.45 2.86
C LEU A 80 10.46 -7.94 2.53
N PHE A 81 9.70 -8.38 1.54
CA PHE A 81 9.67 -9.75 1.09
C PHE A 81 10.21 -9.88 -0.33
N TYR A 82 11.07 -10.86 -0.52
CA TYR A 82 11.66 -11.22 -1.82
C TYR A 82 11.36 -12.70 -2.11
N PRO A 83 10.13 -13.01 -2.54
CA PRO A 83 9.81 -14.35 -2.99
C PRO A 83 10.59 -14.67 -4.26
N SER A 84 10.93 -15.92 -4.47
CA SER A 84 11.69 -16.36 -5.65
C SER A 84 10.93 -17.41 -6.43
N TYR A 85 11.44 -18.64 -6.49
CA TYR A 85 10.81 -19.71 -7.26
C TYR A 85 10.01 -20.63 -6.35
N GLY A 86 8.72 -20.74 -6.61
CA GLY A 86 7.83 -21.58 -5.84
C GLY A 86 6.41 -21.04 -5.81
N SER A 87 5.61 -21.56 -4.89
CA SER A 87 4.30 -20.99 -4.54
C SER A 87 4.36 -20.59 -3.09
N ASP A 88 4.64 -19.32 -2.85
CA ASP A 88 4.94 -18.83 -1.53
C ASP A 88 3.68 -18.30 -0.81
N SER A 89 3.66 -18.42 0.50
CA SER A 89 2.64 -17.81 1.35
C SER A 89 3.28 -16.73 2.20
N ILE A 90 2.87 -15.47 1.97
CA ILE A 90 3.48 -14.28 2.54
C ILE A 90 2.45 -13.57 3.41
N TYR A 91 2.81 -13.34 4.66
CA TYR A 91 2.01 -12.68 5.68
C TYR A 91 2.79 -11.47 6.19
N GLY A 92 2.37 -10.26 5.82
CA GLY A 92 2.99 -9.03 6.29
C GLY A 92 2.78 -8.88 7.80
N GLY A 93 1.59 -8.61 8.19
CA GLY A 93 1.20 -8.36 9.57
C GLY A 93 0.87 -6.88 9.79
N PRO A 94 1.04 -6.36 11.01
CA PRO A 94 0.87 -4.94 11.28
C PRO A 94 2.06 -4.11 10.77
N GLY A 95 1.82 -3.27 9.75
CA GLY A 95 2.87 -2.41 9.22
C GLY A 95 2.56 -1.83 7.85
N LEU A 96 3.58 -1.33 7.20
CA LEU A 96 3.58 -1.05 5.77
C LEU A 96 4.50 -2.08 5.12
N ASP A 97 3.90 -3.15 4.61
CA ASP A 97 4.62 -4.31 4.14
C ASP A 97 4.72 -4.34 2.61
N GLN A 98 5.87 -4.75 2.11
CA GLN A 98 6.15 -4.71 0.69
C GLN A 98 6.71 -6.02 0.17
N VAL A 99 6.14 -6.50 -0.95
CA VAL A 99 6.69 -7.62 -1.73
C VAL A 99 7.36 -7.08 -2.98
N ILE A 100 8.57 -7.56 -3.28
CA ILE A 100 9.40 -7.11 -4.40
C ILE A 100 9.66 -8.26 -5.36
N TYR A 101 9.23 -8.11 -6.61
CA TYR A 101 9.48 -9.02 -7.71
C TYR A 101 10.48 -8.44 -8.70
N GLU A 102 11.50 -9.21 -9.08
CA GLU A 102 12.52 -8.82 -10.08
C GLU A 102 12.06 -8.99 -11.54
N SER A 103 10.76 -8.91 -11.79
CA SER A 103 10.12 -9.06 -13.10
C SER A 103 9.19 -7.89 -13.38
N VAL A 104 8.70 -7.77 -14.62
CA VAL A 104 7.76 -6.70 -15.00
C VAL A 104 6.33 -7.09 -14.70
N MET A 105 5.50 -6.11 -14.30
CA MET A 105 4.13 -6.36 -13.88
C MET A 105 3.29 -7.07 -14.96
N THR A 106 3.51 -6.77 -16.24
CA THR A 106 2.75 -7.39 -17.35
C THR A 106 2.91 -8.91 -17.47
N GLN A 107 3.88 -9.50 -16.78
CA GLN A 107 4.05 -10.94 -16.68
C GLN A 107 3.21 -11.58 -15.57
N HIS A 108 2.58 -10.77 -14.72
CA HIS A 108 1.83 -11.24 -13.57
C HIS A 108 0.33 -11.00 -13.69
N ASN A 109 -0.43 -11.87 -13.02
CA ASN A 109 -1.86 -11.74 -12.83
C ASN A 109 -2.15 -11.63 -11.32
N LEU A 110 -2.52 -10.44 -10.89
CA LEU A 110 -2.84 -10.13 -9.50
C LEU A 110 -4.36 -10.16 -9.31
N VAL A 111 -4.85 -10.92 -8.35
CA VAL A 111 -6.27 -11.13 -8.09
C VAL A 111 -6.58 -10.94 -6.62
N ASN A 112 -7.52 -10.05 -6.31
CA ASN A 112 -8.07 -9.93 -4.96
C ASN A 112 -9.00 -11.12 -4.67
N ILE A 113 -8.74 -11.86 -3.59
CA ILE A 113 -9.53 -13.02 -3.16
C ILE A 113 -10.51 -12.63 -2.04
N SER A 114 -10.05 -11.78 -1.12
CA SER A 114 -10.83 -11.23 -0.01
C SER A 114 -10.10 -10.00 0.54
N PRO A 115 -10.71 -9.20 1.42
CA PRO A 115 -10.01 -8.08 2.03
C PRO A 115 -8.64 -8.52 2.57
N ALA A 116 -7.60 -7.75 2.24
CA ALA A 116 -6.20 -7.99 2.59
C ALA A 116 -5.60 -9.34 2.13
N HIS A 117 -6.27 -10.08 1.24
CA HIS A 117 -5.76 -11.34 0.72
C HIS A 117 -5.74 -11.35 -0.81
N TRP A 118 -4.56 -11.47 -1.36
CA TRP A 118 -4.29 -11.39 -2.79
C TRP A 118 -3.59 -12.65 -3.28
N LYS A 119 -3.72 -12.90 -4.56
CA LYS A 119 -3.08 -14.00 -5.26
C LYS A 119 -2.34 -13.46 -6.46
N LEU A 120 -1.06 -13.77 -6.54
CA LEU A 120 -0.20 -13.40 -7.66
C LEU A 120 0.26 -14.65 -8.39
N SER A 121 0.10 -14.70 -9.70
CA SER A 121 0.62 -15.77 -10.55
C SER A 121 1.40 -15.20 -11.72
N GLU A 122 2.48 -15.84 -12.11
CA GLU A 122 3.29 -15.43 -13.26
C GLU A 122 2.84 -16.17 -14.54
N SER A 123 2.75 -15.43 -15.64
CA SER A 123 2.34 -15.96 -16.95
C SER A 123 3.34 -17.00 -17.47
N GLY A 124 2.86 -18.20 -17.75
CA GLY A 124 3.69 -19.30 -18.22
C GLY A 124 4.26 -20.21 -17.14
N TYR A 125 4.02 -19.91 -15.88
CA TYR A 125 4.38 -20.73 -14.72
C TYR A 125 3.13 -21.25 -14.02
N THR A 126 3.26 -22.34 -13.26
CA THR A 126 2.18 -22.90 -12.44
C THR A 126 2.21 -22.42 -11.00
N SER A 127 3.29 -21.75 -10.62
CA SER A 127 3.48 -21.18 -9.30
C SER A 127 2.50 -20.02 -9.04
N THR A 128 2.14 -19.89 -7.80
CA THR A 128 1.21 -18.85 -7.36
C THR A 128 1.50 -18.46 -5.92
N ASP A 129 1.76 -17.19 -5.70
CA ASP A 129 1.96 -16.65 -4.38
C ASP A 129 0.66 -16.17 -3.76
N HIS A 130 0.54 -16.35 -2.45
CA HIS A 130 -0.52 -15.83 -1.63
C HIS A 130 0.01 -14.71 -0.75
N LEU A 131 -0.58 -13.52 -0.89
CA LEU A 131 -0.19 -12.32 -0.15
C LEU A 131 -1.31 -11.97 0.81
N GLN A 132 -1.01 -11.91 2.10
CA GLN A 132 -1.96 -11.51 3.12
C GLN A 132 -1.38 -10.37 3.97
N ASP A 133 -2.19 -9.35 4.24
CA ASP A 133 -1.79 -8.15 4.99
C ASP A 133 -0.50 -7.54 4.39
N ILE A 134 -0.53 -7.29 3.08
CA ILE A 134 0.52 -6.64 2.28
C ILE A 134 -0.07 -5.38 1.64
N GLU A 135 0.58 -4.24 1.82
CA GLU A 135 0.13 -2.95 1.29
C GLU A 135 0.72 -2.62 -0.07
N ARG A 136 1.93 -3.10 -0.36
CA ARG A 136 2.66 -2.74 -1.59
C ARG A 136 3.23 -3.96 -2.29
N VAL A 137 3.04 -4.01 -3.60
CA VAL A 137 3.77 -4.93 -4.48
C VAL A 137 4.59 -4.10 -5.46
N GLN A 138 5.89 -4.33 -5.51
CA GLN A 138 6.80 -3.64 -6.42
C GLN A 138 7.30 -4.60 -7.50
N PHE A 139 7.18 -4.17 -8.75
CA PHE A 139 7.79 -4.80 -9.93
C PHE A 139 8.91 -3.91 -10.45
N VAL A 140 9.69 -4.38 -11.43
CA VAL A 140 10.77 -3.60 -12.03
C VAL A 140 10.26 -2.31 -12.69
N ASP A 141 9.07 -2.34 -13.25
CA ASP A 141 8.50 -1.25 -14.06
C ASP A 141 7.41 -0.45 -13.33
N LYS A 142 6.79 -1.00 -12.29
CA LYS A 142 5.67 -0.38 -11.58
C LYS A 142 5.52 -0.87 -10.14
N SER A 143 4.74 -0.12 -9.37
CA SER A 143 4.21 -0.56 -8.07
C SER A 143 2.69 -0.68 -8.10
N VAL A 144 2.16 -1.50 -7.20
CA VAL A 144 0.73 -1.67 -6.98
C VAL A 144 0.42 -1.52 -5.49
N ALA A 145 -0.50 -0.62 -5.15
CA ALA A 145 -1.05 -0.54 -3.81
C ALA A 145 -2.22 -1.52 -3.67
N LEU A 146 -2.18 -2.33 -2.64
CA LEU A 146 -3.18 -3.36 -2.33
C LEU A 146 -4.17 -2.90 -1.23
N ASP A 147 -3.81 -1.89 -0.47
CA ASP A 147 -4.56 -1.25 0.60
C ASP A 147 -5.65 -0.32 0.04
N ILE A 148 -6.68 -0.90 -0.55
CA ILE A 148 -7.73 -0.20 -1.31
C ILE A 148 -8.96 0.16 -0.50
N ASN A 149 -9.07 -0.30 0.76
CA ASN A 149 -10.25 -0.12 1.59
C ASN A 149 -10.36 1.29 2.18
N THR A 150 -11.37 1.49 3.01
CA THR A 150 -11.63 2.77 3.67
C THR A 150 -10.57 3.06 4.74
N GLY A 151 -9.96 4.24 4.66
CA GLY A 151 -8.95 4.69 5.61
C GLY A 151 -7.54 4.17 5.31
N GLU A 152 -7.39 3.26 4.34
CA GLU A 152 -6.09 2.81 3.86
C GLU A 152 -5.51 3.82 2.86
N VAL A 153 -4.19 3.90 2.76
CA VAL A 153 -3.47 4.96 2.04
C VAL A 153 -3.76 4.93 0.55
N GLY A 154 -3.55 3.80 -0.11
CA GLY A 154 -3.71 3.69 -1.56
C GLY A 154 -5.13 4.03 -2.01
N GLY A 155 -6.13 3.41 -1.38
CA GLY A 155 -7.54 3.65 -1.68
C GLY A 155 -7.97 5.10 -1.42
N SER A 156 -7.59 5.67 -0.26
CA SER A 156 -7.93 7.04 0.09
C SER A 156 -7.25 8.06 -0.83
N CYS A 157 -6.00 7.83 -1.18
CA CYS A 157 -5.26 8.68 -2.12
C CYS A 157 -5.92 8.69 -3.50
N TYR A 158 -6.26 7.51 -4.05
CA TYR A 158 -6.93 7.40 -5.34
C TYR A 158 -8.29 8.09 -5.35
N ARG A 159 -9.13 7.85 -4.32
CA ARG A 159 -10.46 8.46 -4.21
C ARG A 159 -10.40 9.97 -4.08
N LEU A 160 -9.45 10.49 -3.29
CA LEU A 160 -9.25 11.93 -3.14
C LEU A 160 -8.80 12.56 -4.46
N TYR A 161 -7.85 11.94 -5.17
CA TYR A 161 -7.35 12.43 -6.46
C TYR A 161 -8.49 12.53 -7.48
N LYS A 162 -9.28 11.45 -7.59
CA LYS A 162 -10.44 11.41 -8.48
C LYS A 162 -11.50 12.46 -8.08
N ALA A 163 -11.74 12.63 -6.78
CA ALA A 163 -12.68 13.62 -6.27
C ALA A 163 -12.24 15.06 -6.57
N ALA A 164 -10.96 15.36 -6.39
CA ALA A 164 -10.43 16.70 -6.62
C ALA A 164 -10.43 17.10 -8.10
N PHE A 165 -10.12 16.16 -9.00
CA PHE A 165 -9.81 16.48 -10.40
C PHE A 165 -10.78 15.86 -11.42
N ASN A 166 -11.78 15.11 -10.98
CA ASN A 166 -12.79 14.44 -11.83
C ASN A 166 -12.18 13.60 -12.95
N ARG A 167 -11.03 13.01 -12.73
CA ARG A 167 -10.32 12.12 -13.65
C ARG A 167 -9.61 11.00 -12.91
N SER A 168 -9.25 9.94 -13.62
CA SER A 168 -8.32 8.96 -13.06
C SER A 168 -6.96 9.62 -12.81
N PRO A 169 -6.28 9.29 -11.70
CA PRO A 169 -4.92 9.75 -11.48
C PRO A 169 -3.99 9.31 -12.62
N ASP A 170 -2.98 10.12 -12.92
CA ASP A 170 -1.82 9.62 -13.64
C ASP A 170 -0.91 8.84 -12.66
N HIS A 171 -0.18 7.85 -13.18
CA HIS A 171 0.58 6.92 -12.36
C HIS A 171 1.70 7.62 -11.56
N SER A 172 2.37 8.60 -12.15
CA SER A 172 3.48 9.30 -11.48
C SER A 172 2.99 10.25 -10.39
N GLY A 173 1.91 10.99 -10.64
CA GLY A 173 1.29 11.85 -9.62
C GLY A 173 0.72 11.05 -8.47
N LEU A 174 0.07 9.93 -8.77
CA LEU A 174 -0.46 9.04 -7.75
C LEU A 174 0.65 8.42 -6.91
N GLY A 175 1.71 7.92 -7.55
CA GLY A 175 2.88 7.36 -6.86
C GLY A 175 3.53 8.34 -5.89
N PHE A 176 3.71 9.59 -6.32
CA PHE A 176 4.21 10.64 -5.43
C PHE A 176 3.35 10.80 -4.16
N TRP A 177 2.03 10.85 -4.31
CA TRP A 177 1.16 11.09 -3.15
C TRP A 177 1.01 9.87 -2.24
N ILE A 178 1.01 8.65 -2.80
CA ILE A 178 1.04 7.41 -2.01
C ILE A 178 2.33 7.38 -1.19
N ASP A 179 3.49 7.62 -1.80
CA ASP A 179 4.79 7.66 -1.13
C ASP A 179 4.83 8.73 0.00
N GLN A 180 4.30 9.93 -0.25
CA GLN A 180 4.21 10.95 0.79
C GLN A 180 3.31 10.53 1.97
N MET A 181 2.21 9.83 1.70
CA MET A 181 1.30 9.33 2.75
C MET A 181 1.92 8.14 3.49
N ASP A 182 2.65 7.27 2.83
CA ASP A 182 3.42 6.17 3.44
C ASP A 182 4.50 6.72 4.39
N MET A 183 5.08 7.89 4.06
CA MET A 183 5.99 8.64 4.94
C MET A 183 5.27 9.41 6.07
N GLY A 184 3.96 9.30 6.19
CA GLY A 184 3.17 9.87 7.29
C GLY A 184 2.42 11.16 6.98
N MET A 185 2.44 11.66 5.72
CA MET A 185 1.61 12.80 5.34
C MET A 185 0.13 12.46 5.48
N GLN A 186 -0.62 13.32 6.14
CA GLN A 186 -2.04 13.08 6.37
C GLN A 186 -2.88 13.39 5.12
N LEU A 187 -3.97 12.63 4.91
CA LEU A 187 -4.91 12.86 3.80
C LEU A 187 -5.42 14.31 3.75
N SER A 188 -5.56 14.96 4.90
CA SER A 188 -5.95 16.37 5.00
C SER A 188 -4.92 17.33 4.38
N GLU A 189 -3.64 17.01 4.51
CA GLU A 189 -2.58 17.81 3.91
C GLU A 189 -2.54 17.61 2.38
N VAL A 190 -2.70 16.38 1.91
CA VAL A 190 -2.85 16.08 0.47
C VAL A 190 -4.04 16.84 -0.10
N SER A 191 -5.20 16.79 0.56
CA SER A 191 -6.41 17.52 0.15
C SER A 191 -6.18 19.03 0.08
N SER A 192 -5.48 19.61 1.07
CA SER A 192 -5.13 21.05 1.04
C SER A 192 -4.26 21.40 -0.16
N ARG A 193 -3.24 20.58 -0.43
CA ARG A 193 -2.33 20.80 -1.58
C ARG A 193 -3.06 20.66 -2.93
N PHE A 194 -4.05 19.75 -3.01
CA PHE A 194 -4.89 19.64 -4.22
C PHE A 194 -5.71 20.91 -4.43
N ILE A 195 -6.36 21.44 -3.40
CA ILE A 195 -7.15 22.68 -3.48
C ILE A 195 -6.28 23.88 -3.89
N ASP A 196 -5.04 23.93 -3.43
CA ASP A 196 -4.10 25.00 -3.77
C ASP A 196 -3.48 24.84 -5.17
N SER A 197 -3.63 23.68 -5.81
CA SER A 197 -3.03 23.38 -7.10
C SER A 197 -3.61 24.22 -8.25
N HIS A 198 -2.81 24.38 -9.30
CA HIS A 198 -3.26 25.04 -10.53
C HIS A 198 -4.41 24.26 -11.20
N GLU A 199 -4.34 22.93 -11.23
CA GLU A 199 -5.38 22.07 -11.82
C GLU A 199 -6.73 22.25 -11.13
N PHE A 200 -6.75 22.29 -9.79
CA PHE A 200 -7.97 22.54 -9.04
C PHE A 200 -8.55 23.94 -9.33
N LYS A 201 -7.71 24.98 -9.38
CA LYS A 201 -8.13 26.34 -9.70
C LYS A 201 -8.70 26.48 -11.11
N VAL A 202 -8.19 25.71 -12.07
CA VAL A 202 -8.76 25.65 -13.42
C VAL A 202 -10.18 25.05 -13.42
N LEU A 203 -10.41 23.99 -12.62
CA LEU A 203 -11.69 23.28 -12.55
C LEU A 203 -12.76 24.02 -11.72
N TYR A 204 -12.34 24.63 -10.60
CA TYR A 204 -13.26 25.22 -9.62
C TYR A 204 -13.29 26.75 -9.67
N GLY A 205 -12.28 27.37 -10.28
CA GLY A 205 -12.01 28.81 -10.27
C GLY A 205 -10.94 29.21 -9.24
N ASP A 206 -10.30 30.36 -9.45
CA ASP A 206 -9.23 30.84 -8.57
C ASP A 206 -9.69 31.11 -7.13
N SER A 207 -10.95 31.53 -6.97
CA SER A 207 -11.56 31.85 -5.68
C SER A 207 -13.08 31.63 -5.77
N PRO A 208 -13.55 30.38 -5.90
CA PRO A 208 -14.97 30.11 -6.05
C PRO A 208 -15.71 30.42 -4.74
N SER A 209 -17.00 30.78 -4.85
CA SER A 209 -17.86 30.82 -3.65
C SER A 209 -18.11 29.41 -3.13
N ASN A 210 -18.54 29.29 -1.85
CA ASN A 210 -18.93 28.01 -1.27
C ASN A 210 -20.00 27.29 -2.09
N ASN A 211 -20.94 28.04 -2.69
CA ASN A 211 -21.95 27.49 -3.59
C ASN A 211 -21.33 26.81 -4.84
N ILE A 212 -20.41 27.50 -5.52
CA ILE A 212 -19.73 26.98 -6.71
C ILE A 212 -18.89 25.75 -6.34
N PHE A 213 -18.13 25.84 -5.26
CA PHE A 213 -17.31 24.75 -4.77
C PHE A 213 -18.18 23.50 -4.49
N LEU A 214 -19.25 23.63 -3.71
CA LEU A 214 -20.13 22.50 -3.37
C LEU A 214 -20.83 21.92 -4.61
N THR A 215 -21.34 22.74 -5.51
CA THR A 215 -21.96 22.26 -6.75
C THR A 215 -20.98 21.41 -7.54
N ASN A 216 -19.75 21.87 -7.71
CA ASN A 216 -18.71 21.15 -8.43
C ASN A 216 -18.31 19.85 -7.70
N VAL A 217 -18.23 19.86 -6.37
CA VAL A 217 -17.93 18.65 -5.59
C VAL A 217 -19.04 17.60 -5.80
N TYR A 218 -20.31 17.96 -5.71
CA TYR A 218 -21.41 17.03 -6.00
C TYR A 218 -21.34 16.46 -7.42
N THR A 219 -21.11 17.31 -8.41
CA THR A 219 -21.04 16.90 -9.81
C THR A 219 -19.79 16.05 -10.10
N ASN A 220 -18.63 16.47 -9.62
CA ASN A 220 -17.36 15.83 -9.95
C ASN A 220 -17.12 14.53 -9.17
N VAL A 221 -17.56 14.48 -7.91
CA VAL A 221 -17.34 13.32 -7.03
C VAL A 221 -18.46 12.31 -7.14
N LEU A 222 -19.72 12.79 -7.06
CA LEU A 222 -20.89 11.91 -7.00
C LEU A 222 -21.62 11.77 -8.35
N GLY A 223 -21.19 12.53 -9.38
CA GLY A 223 -21.76 12.45 -10.72
C GLY A 223 -23.22 12.90 -10.82
N ARG A 224 -23.71 13.70 -9.87
CA ARG A 224 -25.11 14.15 -9.81
C ARG A 224 -25.25 15.59 -9.33
N GLU A 225 -26.37 16.19 -9.63
CA GLU A 225 -26.76 17.46 -9.04
C GLU A 225 -26.98 17.32 -7.51
N PRO A 226 -26.68 18.37 -6.74
CA PRO A 226 -26.93 18.35 -5.31
C PRO A 226 -28.42 18.31 -4.99
N ASP A 227 -28.80 17.48 -4.03
CA ASP A 227 -30.13 17.62 -3.41
C ASP A 227 -30.17 18.83 -2.49
N SER A 228 -31.33 19.46 -2.40
CA SER A 228 -31.47 20.74 -1.67
C SER A 228 -31.20 20.60 -0.17
N GLY A 229 -31.48 19.45 0.44
CA GLY A 229 -31.30 19.22 1.87
C GLY A 229 -29.82 19.10 2.23
N GLY A 230 -29.10 18.18 1.55
CA GLY A 230 -27.68 17.99 1.74
C GLY A 230 -26.85 19.22 1.38
N PHE A 231 -27.19 19.87 0.27
CA PHE A 231 -26.50 21.08 -0.16
C PHE A 231 -26.60 22.21 0.86
N ASN A 232 -27.82 22.51 1.33
CA ASN A 232 -28.03 23.59 2.31
C ASN A 232 -27.34 23.27 3.65
N TRP A 233 -27.30 22.01 4.05
CA TRP A 233 -26.58 21.61 5.25
C TRP A 233 -25.06 21.84 5.11
N TRP A 234 -24.45 21.39 4.01
CA TRP A 234 -23.04 21.60 3.75
C TRP A 234 -22.67 23.08 3.63
N LEU A 235 -23.52 23.86 2.97
CA LEU A 235 -23.32 25.31 2.84
C LEU A 235 -23.34 26.00 4.20
N ALA A 236 -24.33 25.68 5.04
CA ALA A 236 -24.41 26.21 6.39
C ALA A 236 -23.20 25.79 7.26
N GLU A 237 -22.71 24.57 7.11
CA GLU A 237 -21.48 24.13 7.78
C GLU A 237 -20.26 24.93 7.34
N LEU A 238 -20.07 25.17 6.05
CA LEU A 238 -18.96 25.96 5.51
C LEU A 238 -19.02 27.44 5.92
N GLU A 239 -20.21 27.99 6.13
CA GLU A 239 -20.40 29.39 6.48
C GLU A 239 -20.32 29.66 7.99
N ASN A 240 -20.72 28.70 8.82
CA ASN A 240 -20.91 28.91 10.25
C ASN A 240 -19.99 28.04 11.12
N ASN A 241 -19.36 27.01 10.58
CA ASN A 241 -18.50 26.10 11.34
C ASN A 241 -17.04 26.23 10.93
N VAL A 242 -16.23 26.84 11.78
CA VAL A 242 -14.79 27.11 11.52
C VAL A 242 -13.96 25.82 11.32
N THR A 243 -14.46 24.65 11.71
CA THR A 243 -13.78 23.38 11.51
C THR A 243 -14.12 22.71 10.16
N LYS A 244 -15.15 23.20 9.47
CA LYS A 244 -15.56 22.71 8.16
C LYS A 244 -14.94 23.59 7.06
N THR A 245 -13.81 23.13 6.55
CA THR A 245 -13.09 23.77 5.45
C THR A 245 -13.34 23.01 4.15
N TRP A 246 -12.99 23.62 3.02
CA TRP A 246 -13.05 22.92 1.71
C TRP A 246 -12.23 21.62 1.71
N THR A 247 -11.06 21.63 2.37
CA THR A 247 -10.23 20.45 2.61
C THR A 247 -11.04 19.32 3.25
N LYS A 248 -11.73 19.65 4.35
CA LYS A 248 -12.53 18.65 5.06
C LYS A 248 -13.72 18.18 4.24
N VAL A 249 -14.40 19.08 3.55
CA VAL A 249 -15.53 18.73 2.66
C VAL A 249 -15.07 17.81 1.54
N LEU A 250 -13.98 18.14 0.86
CA LEU A 250 -13.43 17.30 -0.22
C LEU A 250 -13.07 15.90 0.28
N MET A 251 -12.46 15.78 1.46
CA MET A 251 -12.18 14.50 2.09
C MET A 251 -13.45 13.74 2.45
N ASP A 252 -14.44 14.39 3.07
CA ASP A 252 -15.70 13.74 3.46
C ASP A 252 -16.45 13.21 2.21
N PHE A 253 -16.41 13.93 1.10
CA PHE A 253 -16.98 13.48 -0.16
C PHE A 253 -16.17 12.35 -0.79
N SER A 254 -14.84 12.45 -0.80
CA SER A 254 -13.99 11.39 -1.38
C SER A 254 -14.16 10.06 -0.66
N GLU A 255 -14.36 10.07 0.66
CA GLU A 255 -14.57 8.89 1.50
C GLU A 255 -16.05 8.55 1.75
N SER A 256 -16.99 9.26 1.09
CA SER A 256 -18.42 8.94 1.20
C SER A 256 -18.72 7.53 0.66
N PRO A 257 -19.73 6.83 1.22
CA PRO A 257 -20.14 5.52 0.69
C PRO A 257 -20.44 5.55 -0.81
N GLU A 258 -21.13 6.61 -1.29
CA GLU A 258 -21.50 6.77 -2.68
C GLU A 258 -20.26 6.84 -3.62
N ASN A 259 -19.24 7.63 -3.24
CA ASN A 259 -18.01 7.70 -4.05
C ASN A 259 -17.20 6.41 -3.96
N ARG A 260 -17.13 5.77 -2.80
CA ARG A 260 -16.42 4.48 -2.63
C ARG A 260 -16.99 3.39 -3.53
N GLU A 261 -18.32 3.26 -3.57
CA GLU A 261 -19.00 2.34 -4.47
C GLU A 261 -18.71 2.68 -5.94
N GLY A 262 -18.73 3.97 -6.29
CA GLY A 262 -18.47 4.45 -7.65
C GLY A 262 -17.06 4.17 -8.18
N VAL A 263 -16.07 4.08 -7.29
CA VAL A 263 -14.67 3.80 -7.69
C VAL A 263 -14.24 2.35 -7.46
N LEU A 264 -15.00 1.56 -6.72
CA LEU A 264 -14.60 0.20 -6.32
C LEU A 264 -14.17 -0.67 -7.51
N ALA A 265 -14.92 -0.66 -8.58
CA ALA A 265 -14.59 -1.45 -9.78
C ALA A 265 -13.28 -1.02 -10.46
N LEU A 266 -12.83 0.21 -10.23
CA LEU A 266 -11.60 0.74 -10.81
C LEU A 266 -10.35 0.32 -10.04
N ILE A 267 -10.49 0.04 -8.74
CA ILE A 267 -9.37 -0.24 -7.84
C ILE A 267 -9.40 -1.66 -7.24
N SER A 268 -10.43 -2.46 -7.55
CA SER A 268 -10.62 -3.80 -6.98
C SER A 268 -9.47 -4.79 -7.23
N ASN A 269 -8.66 -4.55 -8.26
CA ASN A 269 -7.47 -5.36 -8.60
C ASN A 269 -6.15 -4.70 -8.19
N GLY A 270 -6.21 -3.80 -7.20
CA GLY A 270 -5.05 -2.98 -6.80
C GLY A 270 -4.95 -1.68 -7.61
N ILE A 271 -4.09 -0.80 -7.16
CA ILE A 271 -3.90 0.52 -7.75
C ILE A 271 -2.48 0.61 -8.29
N GLU A 272 -2.33 0.57 -9.60
CA GLU A 272 -1.03 0.73 -10.28
C GLU A 272 -0.53 2.18 -10.19
N TYR A 273 0.75 2.34 -9.92
CA TYR A 273 1.44 3.63 -9.93
C TYR A 273 2.92 3.47 -10.28
N ASP A 274 3.56 4.58 -10.71
CA ASP A 274 5.00 4.59 -10.98
C ASP A 274 5.77 4.71 -9.66
N ILE A 275 6.89 4.02 -9.57
CA ILE A 275 7.80 4.13 -8.42
C ILE A 275 8.33 5.56 -8.38
N TRP A 276 8.09 6.28 -7.29
CA TRP A 276 8.65 7.61 -7.10
C TRP A 276 10.12 7.49 -6.69
N ILE A 277 11.00 8.06 -7.52
CA ILE A 277 12.43 8.18 -7.22
C ILE A 277 12.71 9.66 -6.97
N ALA A 278 12.99 10.00 -5.69
CA ALA A 278 13.26 11.37 -5.25
C ALA A 278 14.58 11.93 -5.80
#